data_c7b2c9e48d17a963174285ae013fd429
#
_entry.id   c7b2c9e48d17a963174285ae013fd429
#
_cell.length_a   1.000
_cell.length_b   1.000
_cell.length_c   1.000
_cell.angle_alpha   90.00
_cell.angle_beta   90.00
_cell.angle_gamma   90.00
#
_symmetry.space_group_name_H-M   'P 1'
#
loop_
_entity.id
_entity.type
_entity.pdbx_description
1 polymer ?
#
loop_
_entity_poly.entity_id
_entity_poly.type
_entity_poly.pdbx_seq_one_letter_code
_entity_poly.pdbx_strand_id
1 'polypeptide(L)'
;IKAKFDAELAGATDVIIYSNQRAGDVSEQEKQLVDFTRKFLKELSEIDAKVEVEEKSVDSAEAKANGISTSPSISVGLKKGYRIIFNGAPLGHEATSLIEILCMVSGGRTGLSEDDKMLLKNADKDAKIQVFVTPTCPYCPKSVILAAKIAVETKGKITAECVESMENQQLSEKFNVGSVPQQVINSDPSSITVGALPDRMMIMQVLKYSAPEKAAALEEELKKIKEQKEKLTDNPKETVYVTDGNFDRALAKYPALVVDCWAEWCMPCRMLSPSIDQLAAEEAGKIVFAKLNVDENHETAEKFGIRSIPTVMVFKNGVKTGDIVGVQPKPMLLSRIQELLK
;
A
#
# COMPACT_ATOMS: atom_id res chain seq x y z
N ILE A 1 -19.75 -15.04 -0.53
CA ILE A 1 -20.01 -13.96 0.45
C ILE A 1 -20.41 -14.56 1.78
N LYS A 2 -21.46 -15.40 1.85
CA LYS A 2 -21.95 -15.97 3.12
C LYS A 2 -20.84 -16.62 3.96
N ALA A 3 -20.04 -17.52 3.39
CA ALA A 3 -18.94 -18.17 4.10
C ALA A 3 -17.91 -17.18 4.67
N LYS A 4 -17.67 -16.06 3.97
CA LYS A 4 -16.79 -15.00 4.43
C LYS A 4 -17.42 -14.23 5.60
N PHE A 5 -18.69 -13.89 5.52
CA PHE A 5 -19.41 -13.21 6.60
C PHE A 5 -19.46 -14.09 7.85
N ASP A 6 -19.78 -15.39 7.69
CA ASP A 6 -19.80 -16.34 8.81
C ASP A 6 -18.43 -16.42 9.54
N ALA A 7 -17.32 -16.25 8.80
CA ALA A 7 -15.97 -16.34 9.34
C ALA A 7 -15.42 -15.01 9.90
N GLU A 8 -15.75 -13.88 9.27
CA GLU A 8 -15.04 -12.62 9.50
C GLU A 8 -15.92 -11.48 10.03
N LEU A 9 -17.25 -11.52 9.83
CA LEU A 9 -18.15 -10.46 10.28
C LEU A 9 -18.41 -10.56 11.80
N ALA A 10 -17.63 -9.81 12.58
CA ALA A 10 -17.60 -9.95 14.03
C ALA A 10 -18.80 -9.27 14.74
N GLY A 11 -19.34 -8.16 14.18
CA GLY A 11 -20.42 -7.39 14.81
C GLY A 11 -21.20 -6.56 13.79
N ALA A 12 -22.25 -5.90 14.25
CA ALA A 12 -23.07 -5.02 13.43
C ALA A 12 -22.22 -3.91 12.76
N THR A 13 -22.53 -3.61 11.50
CA THR A 13 -21.87 -2.57 10.74
C THR A 13 -22.91 -1.79 9.96
N ASP A 14 -22.98 -0.49 10.21
CA ASP A 14 -23.87 0.43 9.51
C ASP A 14 -23.33 0.71 8.11
N VAL A 15 -24.23 0.68 7.14
CA VAL A 15 -24.01 1.01 5.74
C VAL A 15 -25.12 1.96 5.32
N ILE A 16 -24.77 3.17 4.91
CA ILE A 16 -25.74 4.15 4.50
C ILE A 16 -25.53 4.44 3.01
N ILE A 17 -26.58 4.19 2.21
CA ILE A 17 -26.63 4.66 0.82
C ILE A 17 -27.16 6.10 0.80
N TYR A 18 -26.48 6.96 0.10
CA TYR A 18 -26.92 8.32 -0.18
C TYR A 18 -27.33 8.43 -1.65
N SER A 19 -28.57 8.84 -1.86
CA SER A 19 -29.13 8.99 -3.19
C SER A 19 -29.79 10.34 -3.38
N ASN A 20 -29.85 10.79 -4.64
CA ASN A 20 -30.63 11.98 -4.99
C ASN A 20 -32.12 11.61 -4.98
N GLN A 21 -32.89 12.26 -4.11
CA GLN A 21 -34.32 12.02 -3.95
C GLN A 21 -35.19 13.08 -4.65
N ARG A 22 -34.59 14.01 -5.41
CA ARG A 22 -35.33 15.03 -6.14
C ARG A 22 -35.94 14.46 -7.40
N ALA A 23 -37.27 14.46 -7.49
CA ALA A 23 -37.96 14.07 -8.70
C ALA A 23 -37.68 15.10 -9.81
N GLY A 24 -37.09 14.69 -10.92
CA GLY A 24 -36.91 15.48 -12.14
C GLY A 24 -35.49 15.76 -12.61
N ASP A 25 -34.49 15.76 -11.71
CA ASP A 25 -33.10 16.14 -12.05
C ASP A 25 -32.13 14.95 -12.13
N VAL A 26 -32.62 13.70 -12.08
CA VAL A 26 -31.78 12.49 -12.02
C VAL A 26 -31.73 11.84 -13.41
N SER A 27 -30.53 11.65 -13.94
CA SER A 27 -30.32 10.94 -15.19
C SER A 27 -30.75 9.48 -15.09
N GLU A 28 -31.11 8.85 -16.22
CA GLU A 28 -31.46 7.44 -16.25
C GLU A 28 -30.29 6.54 -15.81
N GLN A 29 -29.08 6.93 -16.16
CA GLN A 29 -27.86 6.24 -15.72
C GLN A 29 -27.71 6.28 -14.19
N GLU A 30 -27.88 7.44 -13.58
CA GLU A 30 -27.82 7.58 -12.12
C GLU A 30 -28.88 6.72 -11.42
N LYS A 31 -30.11 6.69 -11.95
CA LYS A 31 -31.18 5.82 -11.41
C LYS A 31 -30.77 4.35 -11.43
N GLN A 32 -30.22 3.89 -12.56
CA GLN A 32 -29.75 2.51 -12.69
C GLN A 32 -28.64 2.18 -11.68
N LEU A 33 -27.69 3.08 -11.46
CA LEU A 33 -26.61 2.93 -10.51
C LEU A 33 -27.12 2.92 -9.05
N VAL A 34 -28.06 3.80 -8.73
CA VAL A 34 -28.74 3.83 -7.41
C VAL A 34 -29.50 2.54 -7.17
N ASP A 35 -30.29 2.09 -8.15
CA ASP A 35 -31.07 0.84 -8.02
C ASP A 35 -30.18 -0.39 -7.90
N PHE A 36 -29.09 -0.45 -8.66
CA PHE A 36 -28.08 -1.49 -8.50
C PHE A 36 -27.50 -1.48 -7.07
N THR A 37 -27.06 -0.31 -6.60
CA THR A 37 -26.44 -0.15 -5.27
C THR A 37 -27.41 -0.56 -4.17
N ARG A 38 -28.67 -0.11 -4.25
CA ARG A 38 -29.74 -0.46 -3.31
C ARG A 38 -29.98 -1.98 -3.28
N LYS A 39 -30.09 -2.61 -4.43
CA LYS A 39 -30.28 -4.05 -4.55
C LYS A 39 -29.10 -4.82 -3.97
N PHE A 40 -27.88 -4.43 -4.33
CA PHE A 40 -26.66 -5.08 -3.86
C PHE A 40 -26.55 -5.01 -2.31
N LEU A 41 -26.74 -3.83 -1.72
CA LEU A 41 -26.67 -3.66 -0.27
C LEU A 41 -27.78 -4.44 0.44
N LYS A 42 -28.99 -4.47 -0.11
CA LYS A 42 -30.11 -5.27 0.39
C LYS A 42 -29.75 -6.77 0.39
N GLU A 43 -29.19 -7.29 -0.68
CA GLU A 43 -28.75 -8.68 -0.75
C GLU A 43 -27.67 -8.99 0.31
N LEU A 44 -26.74 -8.07 0.58
CA LEU A 44 -25.76 -8.24 1.65
C LEU A 44 -26.42 -8.30 3.06
N SER A 45 -27.41 -7.45 3.32
CA SER A 45 -28.15 -7.46 4.58
C SER A 45 -29.03 -8.70 4.76
N GLU A 46 -29.53 -9.28 3.67
CA GLU A 46 -30.27 -10.55 3.69
C GLU A 46 -29.36 -11.76 3.94
N ILE A 47 -28.07 -11.68 3.53
CA ILE A 47 -27.07 -12.72 3.83
C ILE A 47 -26.69 -12.73 5.31
N ASP A 48 -26.52 -11.57 5.93
CA ASP A 48 -26.24 -11.44 7.38
C ASP A 48 -26.82 -10.12 7.93
N ALA A 49 -27.70 -10.25 8.91
CA ALA A 49 -28.38 -9.12 9.56
C ALA A 49 -27.44 -8.15 10.29
N LYS A 50 -26.17 -8.50 10.49
CA LYS A 50 -25.15 -7.58 11.01
C LYS A 50 -24.80 -6.47 10.01
N VAL A 51 -25.15 -6.60 8.74
CA VAL A 51 -25.04 -5.54 7.74
C VAL A 51 -26.31 -4.69 7.83
N GLU A 52 -26.24 -3.57 8.56
CA GLU A 52 -27.37 -2.66 8.80
C GLU A 52 -27.42 -1.59 7.71
N VAL A 53 -28.37 -1.71 6.77
CA VAL A 53 -28.51 -0.82 5.63
C VAL A 53 -29.57 0.24 5.88
N GLU A 54 -29.21 1.51 5.68
CA GLU A 54 -30.13 2.66 5.67
C GLU A 54 -29.99 3.42 4.34
N GLU A 55 -31.05 4.12 3.92
CA GLU A 55 -30.99 5.04 2.77
C GLU A 55 -31.33 6.46 3.21
N LYS A 56 -30.51 7.43 2.77
CA LYS A 56 -30.66 8.86 3.06
C LYS A 56 -30.48 9.71 1.79
N SER A 57 -30.99 10.93 1.85
CA SER A 57 -30.75 11.90 0.77
C SER A 57 -29.31 12.41 0.82
N VAL A 58 -28.70 12.64 -0.35
CA VAL A 58 -27.42 13.39 -0.49
C VAL A 58 -27.54 14.82 0.04
N ASP A 59 -28.75 15.38 0.10
CA ASP A 59 -29.02 16.71 0.66
C ASP A 59 -29.15 16.72 2.20
N SER A 60 -29.12 15.55 2.85
CA SER A 60 -29.23 15.44 4.31
C SER A 60 -28.10 16.19 5.03
N ALA A 61 -28.39 16.64 6.26
CA ALA A 61 -27.38 17.28 7.10
C ALA A 61 -26.17 16.36 7.36
N GLU A 62 -26.44 15.04 7.50
CA GLU A 62 -25.39 14.04 7.70
C GLU A 62 -24.50 13.88 6.45
N ALA A 63 -25.08 13.80 5.25
CA ALA A 63 -24.32 13.75 4.01
C ALA A 63 -23.37 14.96 3.89
N LYS A 64 -23.91 16.16 4.11
CA LYS A 64 -23.15 17.43 4.07
C LYS A 64 -22.02 17.46 5.10
N ALA A 65 -22.29 17.01 6.34
CA ALA A 65 -21.30 16.94 7.41
C ALA A 65 -20.14 15.98 7.10
N ASN A 66 -20.38 14.95 6.29
CA ASN A 66 -19.38 13.98 5.85
C ASN A 66 -18.78 14.29 4.46
N GLY A 67 -19.15 15.42 3.85
CA GLY A 67 -18.64 15.84 2.53
C GLY A 67 -19.17 14.98 1.37
N ILE A 68 -20.28 14.27 1.56
CA ILE A 68 -20.93 13.45 0.54
C ILE A 68 -21.84 14.35 -0.31
N SER A 69 -21.60 14.36 -1.62
CA SER A 69 -22.34 15.19 -2.58
C SER A 69 -22.71 14.47 -3.87
N THR A 70 -22.26 13.24 -4.06
CA THR A 70 -22.50 12.43 -5.25
C THR A 70 -23.54 11.34 -4.99
N SER A 71 -24.27 10.94 -6.03
CA SER A 71 -25.32 9.90 -5.99
C SER A 71 -25.07 8.88 -7.11
N PRO A 72 -24.99 7.56 -6.77
CA PRO A 72 -25.01 7.03 -5.42
C PRO A 72 -23.69 7.27 -4.67
N SER A 73 -23.76 7.35 -3.35
CA SER A 73 -22.60 7.19 -2.46
C SER A 73 -22.93 6.23 -1.33
N ILE A 74 -21.92 5.61 -0.76
CA ILE A 74 -22.07 4.68 0.35
C ILE A 74 -21.12 5.10 1.46
N SER A 75 -21.59 5.16 2.71
CA SER A 75 -20.71 5.23 3.87
C SER A 75 -20.75 3.94 4.67
N VAL A 76 -19.62 3.58 5.27
CA VAL A 76 -19.45 2.36 6.07
C VAL A 76 -18.88 2.71 7.44
N GLY A 77 -19.58 2.30 8.51
CA GLY A 77 -19.08 2.40 9.87
C GLY A 77 -19.13 3.80 10.48
N LEU A 78 -19.98 4.70 10.00
CA LEU A 78 -20.13 6.05 10.57
C LEU A 78 -20.56 6.01 12.05
N LYS A 79 -21.45 5.09 12.43
CA LYS A 79 -21.88 4.91 13.83
C LYS A 79 -20.74 4.44 14.73
N LYS A 80 -19.69 3.84 14.17
CA LYS A 80 -18.47 3.45 14.87
C LYS A 80 -17.39 4.54 14.87
N GLY A 81 -17.66 5.70 14.25
CA GLY A 81 -16.74 6.81 14.13
C GLY A 81 -15.74 6.68 12.98
N TYR A 82 -15.96 5.74 12.06
CA TYR A 82 -15.10 5.60 10.87
C TYR A 82 -15.67 6.43 9.72
N ARG A 83 -14.80 7.04 8.93
CA ARG A 83 -15.17 7.83 7.75
C ARG A 83 -14.68 7.12 6.48
N ILE A 84 -15.44 6.12 6.04
CA ILE A 84 -15.16 5.36 4.83
C ILE A 84 -16.30 5.59 3.86
N ILE A 85 -16.01 6.15 2.70
CA ILE A 85 -17.01 6.61 1.73
C ILE A 85 -16.66 6.04 0.36
N PHE A 86 -17.67 5.52 -0.33
CA PHE A 86 -17.62 5.18 -1.75
C PHE A 86 -18.44 6.22 -2.50
N ASN A 87 -17.82 6.95 -3.40
CA ASN A 87 -18.45 7.90 -4.32
C ASN A 87 -18.63 7.19 -5.66
N GLY A 88 -19.81 6.65 -5.89
CA GLY A 88 -20.20 5.83 -7.02
C GLY A 88 -20.74 4.45 -6.59
N ALA A 89 -21.29 3.71 -7.55
CA ALA A 89 -21.79 2.37 -7.36
C ALA A 89 -20.65 1.35 -7.16
N PRO A 90 -20.79 0.38 -6.26
CA PRO A 90 -19.75 -0.61 -5.99
C PRO A 90 -19.75 -1.70 -7.07
N LEU A 91 -19.35 -1.35 -8.29
CA LEU A 91 -19.31 -2.23 -9.44
C LEU A 91 -17.98 -2.99 -9.52
N GLY A 92 -17.99 -4.20 -10.10
CA GLY A 92 -16.79 -4.98 -10.38
C GLY A 92 -15.94 -5.23 -9.14
N HIS A 93 -14.69 -4.79 -9.15
CA HIS A 93 -13.74 -5.00 -8.05
C HIS A 93 -14.08 -4.19 -6.79
N GLU A 94 -14.81 -3.07 -6.90
CA GLU A 94 -15.23 -2.27 -5.74
C GLU A 94 -16.25 -3.01 -4.87
N ALA A 95 -17.07 -3.91 -5.44
CA ALA A 95 -17.94 -4.80 -4.67
C ALA A 95 -17.13 -5.69 -3.72
N THR A 96 -16.01 -6.22 -4.19
CA THR A 96 -15.09 -7.01 -3.35
C THR A 96 -14.47 -6.13 -2.27
N SER A 97 -14.01 -4.92 -2.62
CA SER A 97 -13.45 -3.95 -1.65
C SER A 97 -14.46 -3.63 -0.55
N LEU A 98 -15.72 -3.40 -0.90
CA LEU A 98 -16.78 -3.10 0.06
C LEU A 98 -17.02 -4.27 1.02
N ILE A 99 -17.07 -5.50 0.53
CA ILE A 99 -17.25 -6.71 1.37
C ILE A 99 -16.08 -6.87 2.34
N GLU A 100 -14.83 -6.71 1.88
CA GLU A 100 -13.64 -6.75 2.74
C GLU A 100 -13.69 -5.69 3.84
N ILE A 101 -14.09 -4.46 3.47
CA ILE A 101 -14.20 -3.34 4.40
C ILE A 101 -15.32 -3.58 5.43
N LEU A 102 -16.46 -4.15 5.03
CA LEU A 102 -17.51 -4.53 5.97
C LEU A 102 -17.00 -5.50 7.04
N CYS A 103 -16.29 -6.54 6.65
CA CYS A 103 -15.68 -7.50 7.57
C CYS A 103 -14.67 -6.82 8.50
N MET A 104 -13.79 -5.99 7.96
CA MET A 104 -12.79 -5.24 8.72
C MET A 104 -13.44 -4.29 9.74
N VAL A 105 -14.40 -3.47 9.31
CA VAL A 105 -15.12 -2.49 10.14
C VAL A 105 -15.92 -3.19 11.24
N SER A 106 -16.50 -4.35 10.96
CA SER A 106 -17.29 -5.11 11.93
C SER A 106 -16.51 -5.46 13.19
N GLY A 107 -15.24 -5.86 13.02
CA GLY A 107 -14.33 -6.27 14.08
C GLY A 107 -13.27 -5.24 14.47
N GLY A 108 -13.14 -4.14 13.73
CA GLY A 108 -12.10 -3.13 13.95
C GLY A 108 -10.67 -3.65 13.78
N ARG A 109 -10.48 -4.74 13.04
CA ARG A 109 -9.16 -5.40 12.84
C ARG A 109 -8.66 -5.13 11.43
N THR A 110 -7.62 -4.32 11.30
CA THR A 110 -7.09 -3.84 10.00
C THR A 110 -6.02 -4.74 9.40
N GLY A 111 -5.35 -5.55 10.22
CA GLY A 111 -4.22 -6.37 9.78
C GLY A 111 -2.97 -5.56 9.41
N LEU A 112 -2.91 -4.27 9.74
CA LEU A 112 -1.68 -3.50 9.65
C LEU A 112 -0.66 -3.98 10.68
N SER A 113 0.64 -3.82 10.39
CA SER A 113 1.71 -4.10 11.34
C SER A 113 1.59 -3.21 12.58
N GLU A 114 2.11 -3.67 13.73
CA GLU A 114 2.09 -2.86 14.96
C GLU A 114 2.88 -1.55 14.79
N ASP A 115 3.95 -1.58 14.01
CA ASP A 115 4.74 -0.38 13.68
C ASP A 115 3.90 0.63 12.87
N ASP A 116 3.13 0.16 11.89
CA ASP A 116 2.26 1.02 11.08
C ASP A 116 1.12 1.60 11.90
N LYS A 117 0.52 0.81 12.79
CA LYS A 117 -0.47 1.30 13.74
C LYS A 117 0.12 2.34 14.69
N MET A 118 1.38 2.12 15.15
CA MET A 118 2.06 3.08 16.00
C MET A 118 2.33 4.40 15.28
N LEU A 119 2.70 4.37 14.01
CA LEU A 119 2.83 5.56 13.18
C LEU A 119 1.52 6.33 13.06
N LEU A 120 0.41 5.63 12.79
CA LEU A 120 -0.91 6.23 12.64
C LEU A 120 -1.44 6.90 13.92
N LYS A 121 -0.98 6.50 15.11
CA LYS A 121 -1.27 7.21 16.38
C LYS A 121 -0.76 8.66 16.39
N ASN A 122 0.20 8.99 15.53
CA ASN A 122 0.68 10.36 15.39
C ASN A 122 -0.28 11.30 14.65
N ALA A 123 -1.25 10.77 13.90
CA ALA A 123 -2.25 11.60 13.21
C ALA A 123 -3.01 12.44 14.25
N ASP A 124 -2.85 13.77 14.22
CA ASP A 124 -3.45 14.72 15.14
C ASP A 124 -4.47 15.64 14.45
N LYS A 125 -4.34 15.85 13.13
CA LYS A 125 -5.27 16.64 12.31
C LYS A 125 -6.06 15.74 11.38
N ASP A 126 -7.26 16.20 11.02
CA ASP A 126 -8.07 15.54 10.00
C ASP A 126 -7.36 15.61 8.64
N ALA A 127 -7.43 14.50 7.91
CA ALA A 127 -7.01 14.45 6.52
C ALA A 127 -7.92 13.49 5.71
N LYS A 128 -7.81 13.56 4.39
CA LYS A 128 -8.63 12.77 3.48
C LYS A 128 -7.77 12.09 2.43
N ILE A 129 -7.99 10.80 2.23
CA ILE A 129 -7.41 10.01 1.14
C ILE A 129 -8.51 9.80 0.10
N GLN A 130 -8.31 10.27 -1.11
CA GLN A 130 -9.16 9.98 -2.26
C GLN A 130 -8.45 8.95 -3.14
N VAL A 131 -9.06 7.80 -3.36
CA VAL A 131 -8.55 6.73 -4.22
C VAL A 131 -9.46 6.65 -5.44
N PHE A 132 -8.95 7.10 -6.58
CA PHE A 132 -9.63 7.01 -7.87
C PHE A 132 -9.50 5.61 -8.42
N VAL A 133 -10.62 5.05 -8.84
CA VAL A 133 -10.76 3.65 -9.27
C VAL A 133 -11.60 3.52 -10.54
N THR A 134 -11.56 2.34 -11.16
CA THR A 134 -12.52 1.90 -12.18
C THR A 134 -12.93 0.45 -11.91
N PRO A 135 -14.15 0.02 -12.28
CA PRO A 135 -14.67 -1.31 -11.96
C PRO A 135 -13.82 -2.49 -12.44
N THR A 136 -13.03 -2.28 -13.50
CA THR A 136 -12.19 -3.30 -14.12
C THR A 136 -10.74 -3.34 -13.62
N CYS A 137 -10.36 -2.43 -12.72
CA CYS A 137 -8.99 -2.31 -12.23
C CYS A 137 -8.66 -3.38 -11.15
N PRO A 138 -7.78 -4.36 -11.43
CA PRO A 138 -7.49 -5.43 -10.47
C PRO A 138 -6.60 -4.98 -9.30
N TYR A 139 -5.91 -3.84 -9.41
CA TYR A 139 -5.02 -3.29 -8.38
C TYR A 139 -5.71 -2.29 -7.46
N CYS A 140 -6.87 -1.74 -7.87
CA CYS A 140 -7.61 -0.74 -7.13
C CYS A 140 -8.05 -1.21 -5.74
N PRO A 141 -8.54 -2.46 -5.53
CA PRO A 141 -8.93 -2.94 -4.22
C PRO A 141 -7.85 -2.79 -3.16
N LYS A 142 -6.58 -3.05 -3.51
CA LYS A 142 -5.47 -2.91 -2.56
C LYS A 142 -5.37 -1.49 -1.98
N SER A 143 -5.48 -0.47 -2.83
CA SER A 143 -5.41 0.93 -2.40
C SER A 143 -6.64 1.37 -1.62
N VAL A 144 -7.84 0.96 -2.04
CA VAL A 144 -9.11 1.27 -1.35
C VAL A 144 -9.14 0.65 0.05
N ILE A 145 -8.79 -0.64 0.15
CA ILE A 145 -8.75 -1.34 1.44
C ILE A 145 -7.69 -0.73 2.36
N LEU A 146 -6.52 -0.33 1.84
CA LEU A 146 -5.49 0.31 2.63
C LEU A 146 -5.93 1.67 3.16
N ALA A 147 -6.58 2.50 2.35
CA ALA A 147 -7.16 3.77 2.80
C ALA A 147 -8.20 3.54 3.92
N ALA A 148 -9.06 2.53 3.77
CA ALA A 148 -10.04 2.15 4.78
C ALA A 148 -9.37 1.65 6.08
N LYS A 149 -8.29 0.85 6.00
CA LYS A 149 -7.49 0.44 7.17
C LYS A 149 -6.97 1.66 7.95
N ILE A 150 -6.45 2.65 7.24
CA ILE A 150 -5.96 3.90 7.84
C ILE A 150 -7.12 4.66 8.52
N ALA A 151 -8.30 4.74 7.88
CA ALA A 151 -9.48 5.38 8.48
C ALA A 151 -9.95 4.68 9.76
N VAL A 152 -9.90 3.33 9.80
CA VAL A 152 -10.26 2.53 10.98
C VAL A 152 -9.25 2.76 12.12
N GLU A 153 -7.94 2.66 11.86
CA GLU A 153 -6.90 2.83 12.90
C GLU A 153 -6.87 4.25 13.47
N THR A 154 -7.21 5.25 12.66
CA THR A 154 -7.25 6.65 13.09
C THR A 154 -8.60 7.09 13.65
N LYS A 155 -9.56 6.15 13.75
CA LYS A 155 -10.91 6.39 14.26
C LYS A 155 -11.60 7.58 13.60
N GLY A 156 -11.54 7.63 12.27
CA GLY A 156 -12.18 8.65 11.42
C GLY A 156 -11.50 10.02 11.41
N LYS A 157 -10.33 10.21 12.02
CA LYS A 157 -9.51 11.40 11.75
C LYS A 157 -9.10 11.45 10.28
N ILE A 158 -8.76 10.29 9.73
CA ILE A 158 -8.50 10.18 8.30
C ILE A 158 -9.77 9.64 7.62
N THR A 159 -10.27 10.40 6.64
CA THR A 159 -11.38 9.97 5.78
C THR A 159 -10.80 9.19 4.60
N ALA A 160 -11.35 8.02 4.31
CA ALA A 160 -11.05 7.23 3.12
C ALA A 160 -12.20 7.38 2.11
N GLU A 161 -11.91 7.91 0.93
CA GLU A 161 -12.86 8.01 -0.17
C GLU A 161 -12.42 7.12 -1.34
N CYS A 162 -13.23 6.14 -1.71
CA CYS A 162 -13.15 5.43 -2.97
C CYS A 162 -13.96 6.22 -4.00
N VAL A 163 -13.33 6.70 -5.07
CA VAL A 163 -13.97 7.55 -6.09
C VAL A 163 -14.02 6.79 -7.41
N GLU A 164 -15.21 6.37 -7.82
CA GLU A 164 -15.38 5.79 -9.16
C GLU A 164 -15.22 6.89 -10.21
N SER A 165 -14.19 6.75 -11.07
CA SER A 165 -13.70 7.83 -11.92
C SER A 165 -14.67 8.19 -13.05
N MET A 166 -15.44 7.23 -13.56
CA MET A 166 -16.38 7.48 -14.66
C MET A 166 -17.69 8.10 -14.17
N GLU A 167 -18.11 7.80 -12.95
CA GLU A 167 -19.27 8.43 -12.31
C GLU A 167 -18.92 9.83 -11.75
N ASN A 168 -17.63 10.10 -11.48
CA ASN A 168 -17.13 11.35 -10.91
C ASN A 168 -16.17 12.07 -11.87
N GLN A 169 -16.60 12.30 -13.12
CA GLN A 169 -15.76 12.85 -14.20
C GLN A 169 -15.13 14.20 -13.85
N GLN A 170 -15.90 15.15 -13.31
CA GLN A 170 -15.38 16.46 -12.94
C GLN A 170 -14.25 16.39 -11.91
N LEU A 171 -14.35 15.45 -10.96
CA LEU A 171 -13.31 15.25 -9.96
C LEU A 171 -12.09 14.55 -10.57
N SER A 172 -12.32 13.61 -11.47
CA SER A 172 -11.27 12.89 -12.21
C SER A 172 -10.50 13.83 -13.14
N GLU A 173 -11.19 14.73 -13.84
CA GLU A 173 -10.56 15.77 -14.66
C GLU A 173 -9.75 16.76 -13.83
N LYS A 174 -10.29 17.19 -12.68
CA LYS A 174 -9.58 18.10 -11.75
C LYS A 174 -8.20 17.56 -11.33
N PHE A 175 -8.08 16.26 -11.16
CA PHE A 175 -6.82 15.61 -10.75
C PHE A 175 -6.10 14.88 -11.87
N ASN A 176 -6.49 15.11 -13.15
CA ASN A 176 -5.89 14.49 -14.33
C ASN A 176 -5.74 12.96 -14.17
N VAL A 177 -6.82 12.27 -13.78
CA VAL A 177 -6.82 10.83 -13.56
C VAL A 177 -6.68 10.11 -14.89
N GLY A 178 -5.45 9.73 -15.25
CA GLY A 178 -5.11 8.99 -16.47
C GLY A 178 -4.82 7.51 -16.25
N SER A 179 -4.57 7.13 -15.00
CA SER A 179 -4.30 5.74 -14.61
C SER A 179 -4.80 5.48 -13.21
N VAL A 180 -5.28 4.26 -12.94
CA VAL A 180 -5.83 3.87 -11.63
C VAL A 180 -5.13 2.62 -11.09
N PRO A 181 -5.04 2.45 -9.74
CA PRO A 181 -5.49 3.41 -8.75
C PRO A 181 -4.63 4.68 -8.72
N GLN A 182 -5.26 5.83 -8.53
CA GLN A 182 -4.57 7.09 -8.26
C GLN A 182 -5.02 7.60 -6.90
N GLN A 183 -4.07 8.03 -6.05
CA GLN A 183 -4.37 8.56 -4.72
C GLN A 183 -4.10 10.06 -4.68
N VAL A 184 -4.96 10.78 -3.95
CA VAL A 184 -4.82 12.22 -3.68
C VAL A 184 -5.12 12.46 -2.20
N ILE A 185 -4.25 13.18 -1.52
CA ILE A 185 -4.43 13.52 -0.10
C ILE A 185 -4.89 14.98 0.02
N ASN A 186 -5.95 15.22 0.80
CA ASN A 186 -6.54 16.54 1.06
C ASN A 186 -6.84 17.34 -0.21
N SER A 187 -7.13 16.68 -1.31
CA SER A 187 -7.35 17.31 -2.60
C SER A 187 -6.18 18.19 -3.07
N ASP A 188 -4.95 17.87 -2.62
CA ASP A 188 -3.73 18.54 -3.02
C ASP A 188 -3.12 17.87 -4.25
N PRO A 189 -3.03 18.53 -5.42
CA PRO A 189 -2.43 17.95 -6.62
C PRO A 189 -0.96 17.52 -6.44
N SER A 190 -0.22 18.12 -5.50
CA SER A 190 1.16 17.73 -5.22
C SER A 190 1.29 16.37 -4.51
N SER A 191 0.19 15.86 -3.96
CA SER A 191 0.13 14.56 -3.29
C SER A 191 -0.20 13.39 -4.23
N ILE A 192 -0.47 13.68 -5.51
CA ILE A 192 -0.89 12.65 -6.47
C ILE A 192 0.16 11.55 -6.56
N THR A 193 -0.31 10.31 -6.41
CA THR A 193 0.47 9.10 -6.67
C THR A 193 -0.35 8.11 -7.46
N VAL A 194 0.31 7.34 -8.33
CA VAL A 194 -0.32 6.35 -9.21
C VAL A 194 0.19 4.96 -8.88
N GLY A 195 -0.69 3.97 -8.91
CA GLY A 195 -0.38 2.58 -8.57
C GLY A 195 -0.71 2.23 -7.11
N ALA A 196 -0.71 0.94 -6.80
CA ALA A 196 -0.97 0.46 -5.45
C ALA A 196 0.27 0.61 -4.58
N LEU A 197 0.26 1.61 -3.71
CA LEU A 197 1.37 1.89 -2.79
C LEU A 197 1.56 0.79 -1.74
N PRO A 198 2.80 0.55 -1.27
CA PRO A 198 3.05 -0.14 -0.02
C PRO A 198 2.40 0.57 1.18
N ASP A 199 2.01 -0.21 2.20
CA ASP A 199 1.26 0.30 3.37
C ASP A 199 1.99 1.48 4.03
N ARG A 200 3.29 1.32 4.32
CA ARG A 200 4.14 2.35 4.92
C ARG A 200 4.21 3.64 4.10
N MET A 201 4.27 3.55 2.77
CA MET A 201 4.34 4.72 1.90
C MET A 201 3.06 5.54 1.95
N MET A 202 1.88 4.91 1.85
CA MET A 202 0.61 5.63 1.96
C MET A 202 0.44 6.25 3.35
N ILE A 203 0.81 5.53 4.41
CA ILE A 203 0.77 6.04 5.79
C ILE A 203 1.65 7.29 5.93
N MET A 204 2.89 7.25 5.46
CA MET A 204 3.79 8.41 5.51
C MET A 204 3.26 9.60 4.72
N GLN A 205 2.67 9.37 3.54
CA GLN A 205 2.04 10.45 2.78
C GLN A 205 0.89 11.09 3.55
N VAL A 206 0.03 10.31 4.18
CA VAL A 206 -1.09 10.83 4.98
C VAL A 206 -0.57 11.61 6.20
N LEU A 207 0.49 11.13 6.86
CA LEU A 207 1.08 11.81 8.01
C LEU A 207 1.68 13.16 7.66
N LYS A 208 2.13 13.41 6.43
CA LYS A 208 2.55 14.76 5.98
C LYS A 208 1.45 15.81 6.12
N TYR A 209 0.19 15.40 6.04
CA TYR A 209 -0.98 16.27 6.17
C TYR A 209 -1.59 16.23 7.57
N SER A 210 -1.64 15.07 8.19
CA SER A 210 -2.28 14.87 9.49
C SER A 210 -1.35 15.11 10.68
N ALA A 211 -0.02 15.04 10.50
CA ALA A 211 1.00 15.26 11.52
C ALA A 211 2.33 15.74 10.90
N PRO A 212 2.38 16.91 10.22
CA PRO A 212 3.50 17.31 9.36
C PRO A 212 4.85 17.39 10.09
N GLU A 213 4.88 17.88 11.32
CA GLU A 213 6.13 17.99 12.11
C GLU A 213 6.69 16.61 12.47
N LYS A 214 5.80 15.68 12.84
CA LYS A 214 6.20 14.30 13.15
C LYS A 214 6.58 13.52 11.91
N ALA A 215 5.89 13.73 10.80
CA ALA A 215 6.24 13.13 9.51
C ALA A 215 7.64 13.57 9.05
N ALA A 216 7.94 14.87 9.12
CA ALA A 216 9.25 15.41 8.78
C ALA A 216 10.37 14.84 9.68
N ALA A 217 10.12 14.73 10.99
CA ALA A 217 11.09 14.13 11.92
C ALA A 217 11.36 12.65 11.60
N LEU A 218 10.30 11.88 11.28
CA LEU A 218 10.42 10.48 10.89
C LEU A 218 11.16 10.31 9.55
N GLU A 219 10.89 11.17 8.57
CA GLU A 219 11.60 11.15 7.29
C GLU A 219 13.09 11.44 7.47
N GLU A 220 13.44 12.42 8.31
CA GLU A 220 14.83 12.74 8.62
C GLU A 220 15.53 11.60 9.36
N GLU A 221 14.84 10.93 10.30
CA GLU A 221 15.37 9.75 10.98
C GLU A 221 15.61 8.59 10.01
N LEU A 222 14.62 8.29 9.17
CA LEU A 222 14.74 7.25 8.14
C LEU A 222 15.88 7.55 7.17
N LYS A 223 16.03 8.82 6.77
CA LYS A 223 17.13 9.27 5.92
C LYS A 223 18.50 9.03 6.57
N LYS A 224 18.66 9.39 7.86
CA LYS A 224 19.91 9.13 8.60
C LYS A 224 20.22 7.65 8.74
N ILE A 225 19.20 6.82 9.01
CA ILE A 225 19.35 5.36 9.06
C ILE A 225 19.78 4.83 7.68
N LYS A 226 19.16 5.32 6.59
CA LYS A 226 19.54 4.94 5.22
C LYS A 226 20.98 5.33 4.92
N GLU A 227 21.37 6.58 5.19
CA GLU A 227 22.73 7.08 5.00
C GLU A 227 23.77 6.27 5.81
N GLN A 228 23.43 5.89 7.05
CA GLN A 228 24.30 5.03 7.87
C GLN A 228 24.47 3.64 7.27
N LYS A 229 23.37 3.04 6.81
CA LYS A 229 23.39 1.71 6.18
C LYS A 229 24.13 1.70 4.83
N GLU A 230 24.05 2.79 4.08
CA GLU A 230 24.77 2.97 2.80
C GLU A 230 26.26 3.30 2.97
N LYS A 231 26.70 3.53 4.21
CA LYS A 231 28.11 3.83 4.51
C LYS A 231 28.96 2.57 4.36
N LEU A 232 29.87 2.62 3.38
CA LEU A 232 30.81 1.52 3.15
C LEU A 232 31.92 1.54 4.22
N THR A 233 31.85 0.62 5.16
CA THR A 233 32.86 0.44 6.22
C THR A 233 34.03 -0.45 5.74
N ASP A 234 35.17 -0.46 6.43
CA ASP A 234 36.37 -1.20 5.94
C ASP A 234 36.24 -2.71 6.11
N ASN A 235 35.66 -3.19 7.18
CA ASN A 235 35.48 -4.64 7.43
C ASN A 235 34.09 -4.87 8.04
N PRO A 236 33.02 -4.79 7.22
CA PRO A 236 31.67 -4.97 7.75
C PRO A 236 31.47 -6.38 8.26
N LYS A 237 30.86 -6.51 9.44
CA LYS A 237 30.42 -7.78 10.02
C LYS A 237 28.94 -8.05 9.75
N GLU A 238 28.28 -7.11 9.11
CA GLU A 238 26.89 -7.16 8.73
C GLU A 238 26.76 -6.84 7.24
N THR A 239 25.62 -7.12 6.67
CA THR A 239 25.35 -6.74 5.29
C THR A 239 25.40 -5.21 5.11
N VAL A 240 26.08 -4.75 4.06
CA VAL A 240 26.09 -3.34 3.64
C VAL A 240 24.99 -3.10 2.62
N TYR A 241 24.51 -1.86 2.53
CA TYR A 241 23.53 -1.51 1.51
C TYR A 241 24.23 -0.79 0.35
N VAL A 242 24.05 -1.31 -0.86
CA VAL A 242 24.57 -0.69 -2.07
C VAL A 242 23.42 -0.09 -2.89
N THR A 243 23.72 1.05 -3.50
CA THR A 243 22.78 1.85 -4.30
C THR A 243 23.45 2.27 -5.61
N ASP A 244 22.68 2.78 -6.56
CA ASP A 244 23.21 3.35 -7.80
C ASP A 244 24.31 4.38 -7.51
N GLY A 245 24.19 5.15 -6.43
CA GLY A 245 25.15 6.17 -6.02
C GLY A 245 26.44 5.67 -5.37
N ASN A 246 26.48 4.44 -4.81
CA ASN A 246 27.66 3.93 -4.11
C ASN A 246 28.21 2.60 -4.67
N PHE A 247 27.54 2.00 -5.64
CA PHE A 247 27.86 0.66 -6.15
C PHE A 247 29.30 0.56 -6.72
N ASP A 248 29.70 1.51 -7.56
CA ASP A 248 31.05 1.50 -8.15
C ASP A 248 32.13 1.70 -7.06
N ARG A 249 31.84 2.47 -6.01
CA ARG A 249 32.72 2.60 -4.85
C ARG A 249 32.81 1.31 -4.04
N ALA A 250 31.70 0.56 -3.92
CA ALA A 250 31.69 -0.73 -3.26
C ALA A 250 32.52 -1.76 -4.02
N LEU A 251 32.41 -1.79 -5.37
CA LEU A 251 33.22 -2.62 -6.24
C LEU A 251 34.73 -2.32 -6.11
N ALA A 252 35.09 -1.05 -6.01
CA ALA A 252 36.49 -0.63 -5.84
C ALA A 252 37.01 -0.93 -4.42
N LYS A 253 36.16 -0.88 -3.42
CA LYS A 253 36.55 -1.06 -2.00
C LYS A 253 36.68 -2.51 -1.58
N TYR A 254 35.81 -3.39 -2.07
CA TYR A 254 35.72 -4.76 -1.59
C TYR A 254 36.23 -5.77 -2.64
N PRO A 255 37.40 -6.41 -2.38
CA PRO A 255 37.97 -7.38 -3.33
C PRO A 255 37.06 -8.59 -3.58
N ALA A 256 36.28 -9.02 -2.59
CA ALA A 256 35.26 -10.06 -2.71
C ALA A 256 33.92 -9.46 -2.22
N LEU A 257 33.03 -9.16 -3.16
CA LEU A 257 31.72 -8.59 -2.88
C LEU A 257 30.61 -9.49 -3.43
N VAL A 258 29.64 -9.79 -2.59
CA VAL A 258 28.43 -10.55 -2.92
C VAL A 258 27.22 -9.64 -2.75
N VAL A 259 26.39 -9.49 -3.78
CA VAL A 259 25.26 -8.58 -3.76
C VAL A 259 23.95 -9.32 -3.95
N ASP A 260 23.11 -9.32 -2.90
CA ASP A 260 21.74 -9.84 -2.93
C ASP A 260 20.80 -8.80 -3.55
N CYS A 261 20.31 -9.09 -4.75
CA CYS A 261 19.32 -8.27 -5.46
C CYS A 261 17.92 -8.69 -5.01
N TRP A 262 17.18 -7.78 -4.37
CA TRP A 262 15.91 -8.05 -3.72
C TRP A 262 14.90 -6.93 -3.90
N ALA A 263 13.63 -7.17 -3.49
CA ALA A 263 12.59 -6.15 -3.35
C ALA A 263 11.66 -6.49 -2.19
N GLU A 264 10.94 -5.49 -1.66
CA GLU A 264 10.06 -5.69 -0.49
C GLU A 264 8.91 -6.67 -0.75
N TRP A 265 8.35 -6.67 -1.95
CA TRP A 265 7.26 -7.56 -2.37
C TRP A 265 7.71 -8.99 -2.66
N CYS A 266 9.03 -9.25 -2.75
CA CYS A 266 9.60 -10.54 -3.14
C CYS A 266 9.62 -11.50 -1.94
N MET A 267 8.64 -12.40 -1.86
CA MET A 267 8.58 -13.41 -0.79
C MET A 267 9.79 -14.36 -0.79
N PRO A 268 10.27 -14.89 -1.96
CA PRO A 268 11.48 -15.71 -1.99
C PRO A 268 12.72 -14.96 -1.48
N CYS A 269 12.84 -13.64 -1.73
CA CYS A 269 13.94 -12.83 -1.23
C CYS A 269 13.95 -12.78 0.31
N ARG A 270 12.78 -12.69 0.93
CA ARG A 270 12.64 -12.72 2.39
C ARG A 270 13.11 -14.05 3.00
N MET A 271 12.96 -15.16 2.26
CA MET A 271 13.45 -16.46 2.69
C MET A 271 14.98 -16.56 2.59
N LEU A 272 15.60 -15.91 1.60
CA LEU A 272 17.04 -15.90 1.40
C LEU A 272 17.77 -14.95 2.37
N SER A 273 17.19 -13.81 2.68
CA SER A 273 17.79 -12.71 3.44
C SER A 273 18.45 -13.16 4.77
N PRO A 274 17.84 -14.02 5.61
CA PRO A 274 18.50 -14.50 6.83
C PRO A 274 19.79 -15.26 6.58
N SER A 275 19.87 -16.02 5.47
CA SER A 275 21.09 -16.73 5.08
C SER A 275 22.19 -15.77 4.67
N ILE A 276 21.86 -14.72 3.92
CA ILE A 276 22.79 -13.65 3.53
C ILE A 276 23.34 -12.94 4.76
N ASP A 277 22.48 -12.56 5.71
CA ASP A 277 22.88 -11.86 6.94
C ASP A 277 23.78 -12.73 7.83
N GLN A 278 23.51 -14.04 7.93
CA GLN A 278 24.39 -14.98 8.65
C GLN A 278 25.74 -15.12 7.97
N LEU A 279 25.76 -15.25 6.63
CA LEU A 279 27.01 -15.37 5.88
C LEU A 279 27.87 -14.10 5.99
N ALA A 280 27.26 -12.93 6.05
CA ALA A 280 27.99 -11.67 6.27
C ALA A 280 28.77 -11.68 7.59
N ALA A 281 28.18 -12.23 8.65
CA ALA A 281 28.86 -12.36 9.94
C ALA A 281 29.93 -13.48 9.94
N GLU A 282 29.63 -14.65 9.35
CA GLU A 282 30.52 -15.82 9.32
C GLU A 282 31.76 -15.61 8.45
N GLU A 283 31.63 -14.93 7.32
CA GLU A 283 32.70 -14.67 6.35
C GLU A 283 33.32 -13.27 6.49
N ALA A 284 33.03 -12.58 7.60
CA ALA A 284 33.57 -11.23 7.86
C ALA A 284 35.10 -11.19 7.70
N GLY A 285 35.59 -10.17 7.01
CA GLY A 285 37.01 -10.00 6.70
C GLY A 285 37.53 -10.81 5.50
N LYS A 286 36.70 -11.67 4.89
CA LYS A 286 37.02 -12.43 3.67
C LYS A 286 36.09 -12.05 2.51
N ILE A 287 34.80 -12.02 2.77
CA ILE A 287 33.76 -11.74 1.77
C ILE A 287 32.83 -10.67 2.38
N VAL A 288 32.54 -9.65 1.62
CA VAL A 288 31.54 -8.63 2.00
C VAL A 288 30.23 -8.96 1.32
N PHE A 289 29.16 -9.00 2.11
CA PHE A 289 27.81 -9.20 1.61
C PHE A 289 27.07 -7.86 1.60
N ALA A 290 26.43 -7.58 0.49
CA ALA A 290 25.65 -6.38 0.27
C ALA A 290 24.21 -6.69 -0.14
N LYS A 291 23.30 -5.75 0.07
CA LYS A 291 21.91 -5.79 -0.41
C LYS A 291 21.64 -4.64 -1.36
N LEU A 292 21.02 -4.95 -2.51
CA LEU A 292 20.57 -3.99 -3.52
C LEU A 292 19.06 -4.13 -3.70
N ASN A 293 18.29 -3.10 -3.34
CA ASN A 293 16.87 -3.06 -3.66
C ASN A 293 16.70 -2.67 -5.14
N VAL A 294 16.19 -3.58 -5.97
CA VAL A 294 16.06 -3.34 -7.41
C VAL A 294 14.98 -2.34 -7.78
N ASP A 295 13.98 -2.12 -6.91
CA ASP A 295 12.93 -1.11 -7.12
C ASP A 295 13.43 0.32 -6.88
N GLU A 296 14.52 0.48 -6.12
CA GLU A 296 15.14 1.79 -5.83
C GLU A 296 16.41 2.03 -6.67
N ASN A 297 16.96 1.00 -7.32
CA ASN A 297 18.28 1.02 -7.96
C ASN A 297 18.23 0.43 -9.37
N HIS A 298 17.44 1.06 -10.22
CA HIS A 298 17.16 0.59 -11.59
C HIS A 298 18.39 0.60 -12.48
N GLU A 299 19.27 1.61 -12.34
CA GLU A 299 20.49 1.74 -13.17
C GLU A 299 21.44 0.56 -12.96
N THR A 300 21.67 0.19 -11.70
CA THR A 300 22.51 -0.98 -11.36
C THR A 300 21.84 -2.29 -11.79
N ALA A 301 20.52 -2.43 -11.53
CA ALA A 301 19.79 -3.63 -11.92
C ALA A 301 19.82 -3.84 -13.45
N GLU A 302 19.66 -2.80 -14.26
CA GLU A 302 19.73 -2.83 -15.71
C GLU A 302 21.17 -3.10 -16.21
N LYS A 303 22.16 -2.37 -15.65
CA LYS A 303 23.60 -2.51 -15.97
C LYS A 303 24.07 -3.96 -15.85
N PHE A 304 23.59 -4.67 -14.84
CA PHE A 304 23.97 -6.07 -14.59
C PHE A 304 22.96 -7.11 -15.07
N GLY A 305 21.90 -6.68 -15.77
CA GLY A 305 20.93 -7.54 -16.43
C GLY A 305 20.06 -8.35 -15.47
N ILE A 306 19.67 -7.78 -14.30
CA ILE A 306 18.82 -8.44 -13.33
C ILE A 306 17.39 -8.51 -13.86
N ARG A 307 16.94 -9.73 -14.19
CA ARG A 307 15.60 -9.99 -14.77
C ARG A 307 14.65 -10.72 -13.82
N SER A 308 15.19 -11.25 -12.74
CA SER A 308 14.43 -11.97 -11.72
C SER A 308 15.09 -11.82 -10.36
N ILE A 309 14.30 -11.90 -9.28
CA ILE A 309 14.78 -11.82 -7.90
C ILE A 309 14.21 -12.99 -7.08
N PRO A 310 14.97 -13.52 -6.09
CA PRO A 310 16.32 -13.10 -5.71
C PRO A 310 17.37 -13.50 -6.72
N THR A 311 18.34 -12.62 -6.95
CA THR A 311 19.58 -12.92 -7.69
C THR A 311 20.76 -12.45 -6.84
N VAL A 312 21.72 -13.34 -6.61
CA VAL A 312 22.95 -13.03 -5.89
C VAL A 312 24.08 -12.87 -6.89
N MET A 313 24.57 -11.65 -7.05
CA MET A 313 25.75 -11.36 -7.90
C MET A 313 27.03 -11.54 -7.11
N VAL A 314 28.05 -12.12 -7.72
CA VAL A 314 29.38 -12.31 -7.12
C VAL A 314 30.42 -11.54 -7.88
N PHE A 315 31.25 -10.75 -7.17
CA PHE A 315 32.30 -9.92 -7.74
C PHE A 315 33.65 -10.24 -7.09
N LYS A 316 34.67 -10.33 -7.92
CA LYS A 316 36.07 -10.46 -7.50
C LYS A 316 36.90 -9.31 -8.10
N ASN A 317 37.51 -8.50 -7.24
CA ASN A 317 38.32 -7.34 -7.64
C ASN A 317 37.57 -6.39 -8.61
N GLY A 318 36.29 -6.12 -8.30
CA GLY A 318 35.44 -5.25 -9.12
C GLY A 318 34.84 -5.88 -10.38
N VAL A 319 35.19 -7.12 -10.71
CA VAL A 319 34.70 -7.82 -11.90
C VAL A 319 33.64 -8.86 -11.48
N LYS A 320 32.49 -8.83 -12.17
CA LYS A 320 31.42 -9.84 -11.92
C LYS A 320 31.89 -11.22 -12.41
N THR A 321 31.88 -12.18 -11.51
CA THR A 321 32.30 -13.56 -11.79
C THR A 321 31.13 -14.51 -12.02
N GLY A 322 29.93 -14.14 -11.58
CA GLY A 322 28.73 -14.92 -11.85
C GLY A 322 27.51 -14.47 -11.05
N ASP A 323 26.40 -15.16 -11.31
CA ASP A 323 25.12 -15.00 -10.64
C ASP A 323 24.61 -16.33 -10.08
N ILE A 324 23.87 -16.21 -8.98
CA ILE A 324 23.11 -17.33 -8.40
C ILE A 324 21.65 -16.86 -8.33
N VAL A 325 20.78 -17.47 -9.13
CA VAL A 325 19.37 -17.09 -9.23
C VAL A 325 18.51 -18.01 -8.37
N GLY A 326 17.58 -17.43 -7.64
CA GLY A 326 16.61 -18.12 -6.79
C GLY A 326 17.13 -18.44 -5.39
N VAL A 327 16.26 -19.04 -4.58
CA VAL A 327 16.57 -19.41 -3.18
C VAL A 327 17.42 -20.65 -3.14
N GLN A 328 18.53 -20.59 -2.39
CA GLN A 328 19.43 -21.70 -2.16
C GLN A 328 19.59 -21.95 -0.64
N PRO A 329 19.73 -23.20 -0.20
CA PRO A 329 20.17 -23.48 1.18
C PRO A 329 21.54 -22.84 1.47
N LYS A 330 21.71 -22.27 2.67
CA LYS A 330 22.93 -21.53 3.05
C LYS A 330 24.25 -22.25 2.72
N PRO A 331 24.43 -23.56 2.99
CA PRO A 331 25.68 -24.25 2.66
C PRO A 331 25.96 -24.32 1.15
N MET A 332 24.92 -24.53 0.35
CA MET A 332 25.03 -24.56 -1.11
C MET A 332 25.33 -23.17 -1.66
N LEU A 333 24.67 -22.13 -1.13
CA LEU A 333 24.92 -20.76 -1.50
C LEU A 333 26.39 -20.38 -1.25
N LEU A 334 26.91 -20.66 -0.05
CA LEU A 334 28.30 -20.37 0.29
C LEU A 334 29.28 -21.12 -0.62
N SER A 335 29.05 -22.41 -0.84
CA SER A 335 29.90 -23.23 -1.73
C SER A 335 29.97 -22.65 -3.14
N ARG A 336 28.81 -22.21 -3.67
CA ARG A 336 28.72 -21.62 -5.00
C ARG A 336 29.40 -20.24 -5.07
N ILE A 337 29.23 -19.42 -4.04
CA ILE A 337 29.93 -18.12 -3.93
C ILE A 337 31.45 -18.34 -3.92
N GLN A 338 31.95 -19.27 -3.11
CA GLN A 338 33.36 -19.58 -3.01
C GLN A 338 33.95 -20.12 -4.31
N GLU A 339 33.16 -20.89 -5.08
CA GLU A 339 33.54 -21.35 -6.42
C GLU A 339 33.71 -20.17 -7.38
N LEU A 340 32.77 -19.21 -7.38
CA LEU A 340 32.81 -18.03 -8.23
C LEU A 340 33.91 -17.03 -7.82
N LEU A 341 34.42 -17.11 -6.60
CA LEU A 341 35.53 -16.27 -6.11
C LEU A 341 36.92 -16.88 -6.35
N LYS A 342 37.01 -18.13 -6.81
CA LYS A 342 38.30 -18.74 -7.17
C LYS A 342 38.85 -18.11 -8.44
#